data_ff03dd8f313ce6019767cb986aac94e9
#
_entry.id   ff03dd8f313ce6019767cb986aac94e9
#
_cell.length_a   1.000
_cell.length_b   1.000
_cell.length_c   1.000
_cell.angle_alpha   90.00
_cell.angle_beta   90.00
_cell.angle_gamma   90.00
#
_symmetry.space_group_name_H-M   'P 1'
#
loop_
_entity.id
_entity.type
_entity.pdbx_description
1 polymer ?
#
loop_
_entity_poly.entity_id
_entity_poly.type
_entity_poly.pdbx_seq_one_letter_code
_entity_poly.pdbx_strand_id
1 'polypeptide(L)'
;QIIIVDLGSQYTSVIARELLKLGFKSLILKPSAVVEYLLQSKPKGIILSGGVSSVYDTDAPVIPEEIFKLGCPILGICFGMQYLAYHSDKSLVTGVENSRKEYGPIEVTLSPCILFAGLKDKLRVWASHGDIVNSAPNGFTVIAQSENVIEAIEDKEHKLYGVQFHPEVTDTEDDNLILKNFVIDICGCEIDWEASDVIKNIQSEVLEVVGSGKAAIGVSGGVDSTTLAGLLAPSMKKHLFPFFIDTGAMRWGEVEDVNSMCINAGIDLHIVDAKEEFFNNINGEIDAEEKRRLFKNTYQKIFRKIIEENNITHILQGTLATDLIESGHLGGASKIKSHHNVGLDFGVMELTPFAHLFKHEVREIARNAGLESAISERKPFPGPGLFVRVVGTPATKELIEKVRLADHIVTEILKKDNFYKDISQIVVALLGAKTVGVQGDSRSYNYPIVVRTVLSTDFMTAKGLEIPSELRKS
;
A
#
# COMPACT_ATOMS: atom_id res chain seq x y z
N GLN A 1 17.93 5.84 9.22
CA GLN A 1 19.02 6.41 8.44
C GLN A 1 18.55 7.57 7.58
N ILE A 2 17.55 7.35 6.72
CA ILE A 2 16.94 8.39 5.87
C ILE A 2 15.54 8.69 6.40
N ILE A 3 15.23 9.98 6.55
CA ILE A 3 13.87 10.44 6.81
C ILE A 3 13.27 10.93 5.50
N ILE A 4 12.01 10.55 5.22
CA ILE A 4 11.20 11.12 4.17
C ILE A 4 10.14 11.97 4.84
N VAL A 5 10.17 13.28 4.60
CA VAL A 5 9.13 14.20 5.08
C VAL A 5 7.98 14.18 4.10
N ASP A 6 6.82 13.70 4.56
CA ASP A 6 5.61 13.60 3.74
C ASP A 6 4.92 14.97 3.62
N LEU A 7 5.00 15.56 2.44
CA LEU A 7 4.40 16.85 2.11
C LEU A 7 3.06 16.70 1.33
N GLY A 8 2.47 15.50 1.37
CA GLY A 8 1.18 15.21 0.77
C GLY A 8 1.26 14.64 -0.66
N SER A 9 2.43 14.15 -1.08
CA SER A 9 2.58 13.50 -2.39
C SER A 9 2.00 12.09 -2.39
N GLN A 10 1.31 11.73 -3.47
CA GLN A 10 0.97 10.34 -3.75
C GLN A 10 2.21 9.45 -3.99
N TYR A 11 3.39 10.04 -4.23
CA TYR A 11 4.64 9.32 -4.49
C TYR A 11 5.53 9.16 -3.24
N THR A 12 5.14 9.67 -2.07
CA THR A 12 5.95 9.56 -0.84
C THR A 12 6.30 8.10 -0.50
N SER A 13 5.33 7.19 -0.61
CA SER A 13 5.56 5.75 -0.38
C SER A 13 6.38 5.10 -1.50
N VAL A 14 6.40 5.68 -2.70
CA VAL A 14 7.22 5.20 -3.81
C VAL A 14 8.69 5.48 -3.54
N ILE A 15 9.03 6.68 -3.01
CA ILE A 15 10.40 7.01 -2.57
C ILE A 15 10.91 5.97 -1.57
N ALA A 16 10.12 5.67 -0.53
CA ALA A 16 10.50 4.67 0.48
C ALA A 16 10.72 3.28 -0.12
N ARG A 17 9.86 2.87 -1.05
CA ARG A 17 9.98 1.59 -1.76
C ARG A 17 11.25 1.51 -2.61
N GLU A 18 11.59 2.58 -3.35
CA GLU A 18 12.81 2.58 -4.17
C GLU A 18 14.07 2.58 -3.30
N LEU A 19 14.09 3.31 -2.17
CA LEU A 19 15.18 3.23 -1.20
C LEU A 19 15.34 1.81 -0.63
N LEU A 20 14.22 1.15 -0.31
CA LEU A 20 14.25 -0.22 0.21
C LEU A 20 14.80 -1.23 -0.82
N LYS A 21 14.45 -1.09 -2.10
CA LYS A 21 15.03 -1.91 -3.18
C LYS A 21 16.55 -1.72 -3.30
N LEU A 22 17.03 -0.52 -2.99
CA LEU A 22 18.46 -0.22 -2.94
C LEU A 22 19.14 -0.73 -1.65
N GLY A 23 18.38 -1.30 -0.70
CA GLY A 23 18.87 -1.84 0.56
C GLY A 23 18.94 -0.82 1.71
N PHE A 24 18.14 0.26 1.64
CA PHE A 24 18.15 1.31 2.67
C PHE A 24 16.79 1.47 3.34
N LYS A 25 16.77 1.41 4.67
CA LYS A 25 15.59 1.75 5.46
C LYS A 25 15.36 3.26 5.46
N SER A 26 14.10 3.64 5.32
CA SER A 26 13.63 5.01 5.47
C SER A 26 12.43 5.07 6.39
N LEU A 27 12.25 6.22 7.04
CA LEU A 27 11.11 6.50 7.89
C LEU A 27 10.31 7.66 7.31
N ILE A 28 9.04 7.43 7.01
CA ILE A 28 8.13 8.47 6.53
C ILE A 28 7.55 9.19 7.75
N LEU A 29 7.71 10.51 7.81
CA LEU A 29 7.18 11.35 8.88
C LEU A 29 6.41 12.55 8.31
N LYS A 30 5.31 12.90 8.93
CA LYS A 30 4.65 14.20 8.70
C LYS A 30 5.52 15.33 9.25
N PRO A 31 5.49 16.55 8.69
CA PRO A 31 6.27 17.68 9.18
C PRO A 31 6.17 17.91 10.68
N SER A 32 4.97 17.75 11.25
CA SER A 32 4.70 17.90 12.69
C SER A 32 5.40 16.88 13.59
N ALA A 33 5.74 15.70 13.08
CA ALA A 33 6.39 14.64 13.85
C ALA A 33 7.92 14.66 13.72
N VAL A 34 8.47 15.43 12.78
CA VAL A 34 9.91 15.42 12.49
C VAL A 34 10.72 15.96 13.68
N VAL A 35 10.28 17.06 14.30
CA VAL A 35 11.02 17.69 15.42
C VAL A 35 11.14 16.74 16.60
N GLU A 36 10.06 16.03 16.95
CA GLU A 36 10.08 15.04 18.04
C GLU A 36 11.06 13.91 17.75
N TYR A 37 11.09 13.43 16.52
CA TYR A 37 12.04 12.39 16.10
C TYR A 37 13.50 12.89 16.19
N LEU A 38 13.76 14.12 15.75
CA LEU A 38 15.12 14.72 15.77
C LEU A 38 15.69 14.90 17.16
N LEU A 39 14.84 14.99 18.20
CA LEU A 39 15.28 15.00 19.60
C LEU A 39 15.86 13.65 20.05
N GLN A 40 15.48 12.57 19.39
CA GLN A 40 15.85 11.20 19.76
C GLN A 40 16.89 10.59 18.82
N SER A 41 16.97 11.04 17.58
CA SER A 41 17.82 10.44 16.56
C SER A 41 18.26 11.47 15.52
N LYS A 42 19.51 11.34 15.04
CA LYS A 42 20.03 12.17 13.96
C LYS A 42 20.05 11.36 12.65
N PRO A 43 19.28 11.77 11.61
CA PRO A 43 19.32 11.10 10.32
C PRO A 43 20.63 11.36 9.58
N LYS A 44 21.01 10.46 8.69
CA LYS A 44 22.13 10.67 7.75
C LYS A 44 21.73 11.56 6.56
N GLY A 45 20.45 11.58 6.21
CA GLY A 45 19.89 12.43 5.17
C GLY A 45 18.38 12.57 5.28
N ILE A 46 17.84 13.60 4.64
CA ILE A 46 16.40 13.90 4.61
C ILE A 46 15.95 14.05 3.17
N ILE A 47 14.81 13.45 2.84
CA ILE A 47 14.14 13.66 1.56
C ILE A 47 12.83 14.40 1.83
N LEU A 48 12.64 15.55 1.19
CA LEU A 48 11.38 16.29 1.18
C LEU A 48 10.59 15.81 -0.02
N SER A 49 9.43 15.20 0.19
CA SER A 49 8.63 14.64 -0.89
C SER A 49 8.00 15.72 -1.79
N GLY A 50 7.34 15.31 -2.85
CA GLY A 50 6.41 16.17 -3.58
C GLY A 50 5.20 16.57 -2.73
N GLY A 51 4.32 17.37 -3.28
CA GLY A 51 3.08 17.83 -2.65
C GLY A 51 2.03 18.21 -3.70
N VAL A 52 0.78 18.34 -3.25
CA VAL A 52 -0.36 18.72 -4.11
C VAL A 52 -0.67 20.23 -4.07
N SER A 53 -0.19 20.93 -3.04
CA SER A 53 -0.38 22.38 -2.83
C SER A 53 0.73 23.17 -3.49
N SER A 54 0.53 24.46 -3.68
CA SER A 54 1.60 25.41 -3.98
C SER A 54 2.30 25.82 -2.67
N VAL A 55 3.63 26.06 -2.71
CA VAL A 55 4.41 26.41 -1.50
C VAL A 55 3.98 27.73 -0.85
N TYR A 56 3.24 28.56 -1.56
CA TYR A 56 2.70 29.85 -1.09
C TYR A 56 1.22 29.76 -0.67
N ASP A 57 0.59 28.59 -0.74
CA ASP A 57 -0.78 28.40 -0.25
C ASP A 57 -0.84 28.49 1.27
N THR A 58 -1.96 28.97 1.80
CA THR A 58 -2.16 29.17 3.25
C THR A 58 -2.19 27.86 4.03
N ASP A 59 -2.54 26.76 3.39
CA ASP A 59 -2.64 25.42 3.92
C ASP A 59 -1.47 24.52 3.46
N ALA A 60 -0.44 25.10 2.83
CA ALA A 60 0.76 24.37 2.47
C ALA A 60 1.47 23.74 3.68
N PRO A 61 2.03 22.53 3.54
CA PRO A 61 2.79 21.93 4.63
C PRO A 61 3.98 22.79 5.03
N VAL A 62 4.11 23.10 6.31
CA VAL A 62 5.24 23.87 6.86
C VAL A 62 6.32 22.91 7.33
N ILE A 63 7.51 23.05 6.77
CA ILE A 63 8.68 22.25 7.16
C ILE A 63 9.37 22.94 8.36
N PRO A 64 9.65 22.21 9.45
CA PRO A 64 10.32 22.77 10.61
C PRO A 64 11.72 23.28 10.30
N GLU A 65 12.06 24.47 10.79
CA GLU A 65 13.39 25.12 10.62
C GLU A 65 14.55 24.27 11.18
N GLU A 66 14.26 23.41 12.14
CA GLU A 66 15.22 22.51 12.76
C GLU A 66 15.86 21.58 11.74
N ILE A 67 15.14 21.20 10.69
CA ILE A 67 15.65 20.33 9.61
C ILE A 67 16.88 20.97 8.94
N PHE A 68 16.83 22.26 8.63
CA PHE A 68 17.91 22.99 7.95
C PHE A 68 19.13 23.23 8.85
N LYS A 69 18.94 23.19 10.17
CA LYS A 69 20.01 23.39 11.16
C LYS A 69 20.80 22.12 11.49
N LEU A 70 20.34 20.95 11.03
CA LEU A 70 21.00 19.67 11.33
C LEU A 70 22.35 19.48 10.64
N GLY A 71 22.57 20.15 9.52
CA GLY A 71 23.77 20.00 8.69
C GLY A 71 23.88 18.61 8.05
N CYS A 72 22.79 17.85 7.96
CA CYS A 72 22.74 16.64 7.14
C CYS A 72 22.25 16.97 5.73
N PRO A 73 22.58 16.15 4.70
CA PRO A 73 22.12 16.35 3.33
C PRO A 73 20.59 16.35 3.24
N ILE A 74 20.05 17.21 2.37
CA ILE A 74 18.60 17.30 2.07
C ILE A 74 18.40 17.21 0.56
N LEU A 75 17.48 16.33 0.12
CA LEU A 75 16.98 16.25 -1.25
C LEU A 75 15.51 16.66 -1.29
N GLY A 76 15.18 17.74 -1.96
CA GLY A 76 13.81 18.16 -2.26
C GLY A 76 13.35 17.62 -3.60
N ILE A 77 12.19 16.95 -3.66
CA ILE A 77 11.58 16.42 -4.88
C ILE A 77 10.33 17.24 -5.19
N CYS A 78 10.22 17.81 -6.39
CA CYS A 78 9.08 18.58 -6.87
C CYS A 78 8.70 19.72 -5.89
N PHE A 79 7.64 19.58 -5.11
CA PHE A 79 7.29 20.54 -4.06
C PHE A 79 8.46 20.75 -3.06
N GLY A 80 9.19 19.69 -2.73
CA GLY A 80 10.36 19.80 -1.83
C GLY A 80 11.46 20.70 -2.41
N MET A 81 11.74 20.65 -3.71
CA MET A 81 12.66 21.59 -4.39
C MET A 81 12.09 23.01 -4.36
N GLN A 82 10.82 23.18 -4.70
CA GLN A 82 10.16 24.48 -4.66
C GLN A 82 10.20 25.07 -3.24
N TYR A 83 10.02 24.24 -2.20
CA TYR A 83 10.13 24.68 -0.81
C TYR A 83 11.54 25.15 -0.46
N LEU A 84 12.60 24.47 -0.89
CA LEU A 84 13.97 24.94 -0.70
C LEU A 84 14.21 26.33 -1.30
N ALA A 85 13.71 26.55 -2.50
CA ALA A 85 13.80 27.85 -3.17
C ALA A 85 12.96 28.92 -2.44
N TYR A 86 11.71 28.62 -2.12
CA TYR A 86 10.78 29.52 -1.45
C TYR A 86 11.23 29.90 -0.03
N HIS A 87 11.85 28.95 0.67
CA HIS A 87 12.41 29.17 2.02
C HIS A 87 13.57 30.18 1.97
N SER A 88 14.38 30.15 0.91
CA SER A 88 15.47 31.11 0.72
C SER A 88 14.94 32.51 0.33
N ASP A 89 14.04 32.55 -0.66
CA ASP A 89 13.36 33.78 -1.09
C ASP A 89 11.98 33.45 -1.69
N LYS A 90 10.94 33.98 -1.07
CA LYS A 90 9.54 33.73 -1.45
C LYS A 90 9.19 34.11 -2.88
N SER A 91 9.94 35.06 -3.47
CA SER A 91 9.70 35.53 -4.84
C SER A 91 10.19 34.56 -5.93
N LEU A 92 10.97 33.54 -5.57
CA LEU A 92 11.59 32.62 -6.49
C LEU A 92 10.64 31.56 -7.05
N VAL A 93 9.52 31.30 -6.38
CA VAL A 93 8.55 30.30 -6.83
C VAL A 93 7.25 30.96 -7.22
N THR A 94 6.78 30.66 -8.42
CA THR A 94 5.52 31.21 -8.93
C THR A 94 4.74 30.16 -9.70
N GLY A 95 3.41 30.29 -9.67
CA GLY A 95 2.54 29.60 -10.59
C GLY A 95 2.74 30.12 -12.02
N VAL A 96 2.68 29.24 -12.98
CA VAL A 96 2.93 29.61 -14.39
C VAL A 96 1.70 29.40 -15.26
N GLU A 97 1.68 30.13 -16.36
CA GLU A 97 0.70 29.93 -17.42
C GLU A 97 0.84 28.51 -18.02
N ASN A 98 -0.23 28.02 -18.64
CA ASN A 98 -0.33 26.63 -19.12
C ASN A 98 0.84 26.17 -20.02
N SER A 99 1.50 27.09 -20.71
CA SER A 99 2.64 26.83 -21.60
C SER A 99 3.94 26.43 -20.90
N ARG A 100 4.04 26.62 -19.59
CA ARG A 100 5.23 26.26 -18.77
C ARG A 100 4.93 25.21 -17.70
N LYS A 101 3.70 24.67 -17.65
CA LYS A 101 3.36 23.54 -16.82
C LYS A 101 3.82 22.26 -17.49
N GLU A 102 4.46 21.39 -16.73
CA GLU A 102 4.99 20.15 -17.26
C GLU A 102 4.32 18.95 -16.60
N TYR A 103 3.68 18.13 -17.44
CA TYR A 103 3.00 16.91 -17.04
C TYR A 103 3.35 15.79 -18.00
N GLY A 104 3.99 14.73 -17.50
CA GLY A 104 4.41 13.59 -18.28
C GLY A 104 5.91 13.57 -18.54
N PRO A 105 6.38 12.78 -19.54
CA PRO A 105 7.79 12.64 -19.84
C PRO A 105 8.34 13.89 -20.55
N ILE A 106 9.45 14.42 -20.01
CA ILE A 106 10.22 15.53 -20.59
C ILE A 106 11.69 15.15 -20.73
N GLU A 107 12.45 15.84 -21.59
CA GLU A 107 13.91 15.72 -21.69
C GLU A 107 14.56 16.86 -20.91
N VAL A 108 15.49 16.51 -20.01
CA VAL A 108 16.29 17.48 -19.25
C VAL A 108 17.76 17.35 -19.61
N THR A 109 18.47 18.48 -19.63
CA THR A 109 19.92 18.53 -19.80
C THR A 109 20.56 18.66 -18.42
N LEU A 110 21.48 17.74 -18.09
CA LEU A 110 22.16 17.66 -16.81
C LEU A 110 23.51 18.34 -16.86
N SER A 111 23.87 19.03 -15.79
CA SER A 111 25.24 19.50 -15.55
C SER A 111 25.97 18.51 -14.61
N PRO A 112 27.30 18.35 -14.77
CA PRO A 112 28.05 17.44 -13.94
C PRO A 112 27.99 17.81 -12.45
N CYS A 113 27.46 16.90 -11.63
CA CYS A 113 27.41 17.00 -10.18
C CYS A 113 27.38 15.60 -9.55
N ILE A 114 27.57 15.52 -8.23
CA ILE A 114 27.58 14.24 -7.51
C ILE A 114 26.22 13.55 -7.57
N LEU A 115 25.11 14.30 -7.52
CA LEU A 115 23.76 13.75 -7.58
C LEU A 115 23.47 13.02 -8.90
N PHE A 116 24.06 13.48 -9.99
CA PHE A 116 23.89 12.94 -11.36
C PHE A 116 25.08 12.10 -11.82
N ALA A 117 25.95 11.68 -10.91
CA ALA A 117 27.11 10.84 -11.24
C ALA A 117 26.66 9.54 -11.93
N GLY A 118 27.27 9.23 -13.08
CA GLY A 118 26.95 8.04 -13.88
C GLY A 118 25.78 8.17 -14.83
N LEU A 119 25.02 9.26 -14.78
CA LEU A 119 23.95 9.56 -15.75
C LEU A 119 24.50 10.19 -17.01
N LYS A 120 23.72 10.10 -18.10
CA LYS A 120 24.02 10.79 -19.38
C LYS A 120 23.74 12.29 -19.26
N ASP A 121 24.32 13.09 -20.15
CA ASP A 121 24.10 14.55 -20.19
C ASP A 121 22.64 14.93 -20.46
N LYS A 122 21.86 14.06 -21.08
CA LYS A 122 20.43 14.20 -21.31
C LYS A 122 19.69 13.00 -20.72
N LEU A 123 18.63 13.31 -20.00
CA LEU A 123 17.83 12.31 -19.30
C LEU A 123 16.35 12.55 -19.59
N ARG A 124 15.61 11.49 -19.87
CA ARG A 124 14.15 11.54 -19.91
C ARG A 124 13.61 11.35 -18.51
N VAL A 125 12.81 12.30 -18.01
CA VAL A 125 12.28 12.31 -16.66
C VAL A 125 10.77 12.50 -16.65
N TRP A 126 10.13 12.11 -15.56
CA TRP A 126 8.70 12.33 -15.33
C TRP A 126 8.48 13.63 -14.56
N ALA A 127 7.83 14.60 -15.19
CA ALA A 127 7.41 15.86 -14.59
C ALA A 127 5.92 15.84 -14.22
N SER A 128 5.57 16.50 -13.13
CA SER A 128 4.17 16.64 -12.68
C SER A 128 4.03 17.89 -11.80
N HIS A 129 4.16 19.08 -12.42
CA HIS A 129 4.11 20.34 -11.67
C HIS A 129 3.45 21.48 -12.44
N GLY A 130 2.80 22.37 -11.67
CA GLY A 130 2.21 23.61 -12.16
C GLY A 130 2.95 24.86 -11.71
N ASP A 131 3.87 24.76 -10.75
CA ASP A 131 4.71 25.83 -10.24
C ASP A 131 6.16 25.56 -10.62
N ILE A 132 6.95 26.62 -10.75
CA ILE A 132 8.37 26.54 -11.11
C ILE A 132 9.23 27.41 -10.22
N VAL A 133 10.51 27.06 -10.15
CA VAL A 133 11.57 27.91 -9.62
C VAL A 133 12.08 28.79 -10.78
N ASN A 134 11.92 30.11 -10.65
CA ASN A 134 12.25 31.07 -11.72
C ASN A 134 13.77 31.34 -11.84
N SER A 135 14.48 31.30 -10.72
CA SER A 135 15.94 31.42 -10.66
C SER A 135 16.49 30.69 -9.46
N ALA A 136 17.75 30.26 -9.54
CA ALA A 136 18.40 29.61 -8.40
C ALA A 136 18.52 30.57 -7.21
N PRO A 137 18.24 30.08 -5.98
CA PRO A 137 18.48 30.87 -4.78
C PRO A 137 19.96 31.23 -4.60
N ASN A 138 20.23 32.22 -3.76
CA ASN A 138 21.60 32.57 -3.39
C ASN A 138 22.32 31.36 -2.78
N GLY A 139 23.52 31.05 -3.25
CA GLY A 139 24.31 29.88 -2.86
C GLY A 139 24.00 28.62 -3.69
N PHE A 140 22.89 28.58 -4.41
CA PHE A 140 22.54 27.46 -5.29
C PHE A 140 23.06 27.63 -6.70
N THR A 141 23.39 26.50 -7.32
CA THR A 141 23.73 26.37 -8.74
C THR A 141 22.64 25.55 -9.45
N VAL A 142 22.27 25.94 -10.67
CA VAL A 142 21.40 25.13 -11.50
C VAL A 142 22.19 23.95 -12.06
N ILE A 143 21.69 22.73 -11.80
CA ILE A 143 22.36 21.50 -12.23
C ILE A 143 21.53 20.68 -13.25
N ALA A 144 20.27 21.05 -13.50
CA ALA A 144 19.50 20.52 -14.62
C ALA A 144 18.50 21.56 -15.15
N GLN A 145 18.23 21.50 -16.46
CA GLN A 145 17.25 22.36 -17.14
C GLN A 145 16.51 21.57 -18.23
N SER A 146 15.21 21.82 -18.37
CA SER A 146 14.44 21.60 -19.58
C SER A 146 14.53 22.85 -20.48
N GLU A 147 13.78 22.88 -21.57
CA GLU A 147 13.83 24.04 -22.51
C GLU A 147 13.54 25.40 -21.82
N ASN A 148 12.64 25.42 -20.84
CA ASN A 148 12.14 26.66 -20.23
C ASN A 148 12.07 26.64 -18.71
N VAL A 149 12.49 25.55 -18.05
CA VAL A 149 12.33 25.35 -16.60
C VAL A 149 13.65 24.90 -15.96
N ILE A 150 13.90 25.38 -14.74
CA ILE A 150 14.97 24.87 -13.88
C ILE A 150 14.49 23.56 -13.28
N GLU A 151 15.16 22.47 -13.63
CA GLU A 151 14.78 21.11 -13.25
C GLU A 151 15.54 20.56 -12.06
N ALA A 152 16.71 21.15 -11.77
CA ALA A 152 17.43 20.82 -10.53
C ALA A 152 18.38 21.94 -10.09
N ILE A 153 18.56 22.00 -8.77
CA ILE A 153 19.45 22.96 -8.08
C ILE A 153 20.29 22.25 -7.01
N GLU A 154 21.49 22.74 -6.75
CA GLU A 154 22.34 22.29 -5.64
C GLU A 154 22.98 23.46 -4.88
N ASP A 155 23.05 23.35 -3.56
CA ASP A 155 23.95 24.10 -2.69
C ASP A 155 24.95 23.11 -2.08
N LYS A 156 26.17 23.09 -2.61
CA LYS A 156 27.24 22.15 -2.18
C LYS A 156 27.71 22.40 -0.76
N GLU A 157 27.74 23.66 -0.34
CA GLU A 157 28.23 24.05 0.97
C GLU A 157 27.33 23.51 2.08
N HIS A 158 26.00 23.65 1.90
CA HIS A 158 25.00 23.21 2.85
C HIS A 158 24.46 21.82 2.56
N LYS A 159 24.91 21.16 1.47
CA LYS A 159 24.42 19.84 1.00
C LYS A 159 22.92 19.80 0.75
N LEU A 160 22.40 20.84 0.15
CA LEU A 160 21.00 20.94 -0.25
C LEU A 160 20.88 20.67 -1.76
N TYR A 161 20.00 19.77 -2.12
CA TYR A 161 19.74 19.34 -3.48
C TYR A 161 18.24 19.41 -3.76
N GLY A 162 17.86 19.81 -4.96
CA GLY A 162 16.47 19.83 -5.37
C GLY A 162 16.34 19.36 -6.81
N VAL A 163 15.31 18.52 -7.07
CA VAL A 163 14.89 18.10 -8.40
C VAL A 163 13.41 18.40 -8.59
N GLN A 164 13.02 18.98 -9.73
CA GLN A 164 11.64 19.34 -10.02
C GLN A 164 10.83 18.14 -10.52
N PHE A 165 11.47 17.22 -11.19
CA PHE A 165 10.92 15.95 -11.65
C PHE A 165 10.91 14.89 -10.55
N HIS A 166 10.30 13.74 -10.84
CA HIS A 166 10.16 12.61 -9.92
C HIS A 166 11.17 11.49 -10.23
N PRO A 167 12.30 11.41 -9.51
CA PRO A 167 13.31 10.36 -9.72
C PRO A 167 12.87 9.00 -9.18
N GLU A 168 11.78 8.94 -8.39
CA GLU A 168 11.27 7.73 -7.75
C GLU A 168 10.32 6.91 -8.64
N VAL A 169 9.93 7.42 -9.82
CA VAL A 169 8.98 6.74 -10.69
C VAL A 169 9.67 6.07 -11.88
N THR A 170 9.14 4.94 -12.32
CA THR A 170 9.71 4.11 -13.41
C THR A 170 9.71 4.79 -14.79
N ASP A 171 8.95 5.87 -14.96
CA ASP A 171 8.92 6.68 -16.19
C ASP A 171 10.12 7.64 -16.30
N THR A 172 10.91 7.79 -15.23
CA THR A 172 12.21 8.47 -15.25
C THR A 172 13.30 7.45 -15.60
N GLU A 173 14.11 7.71 -16.63
CA GLU A 173 15.24 6.88 -17.01
C GLU A 173 16.28 6.86 -15.87
N ASP A 174 16.90 5.68 -15.64
CA ASP A 174 17.90 5.48 -14.59
C ASP A 174 17.44 6.01 -13.20
N ASP A 175 16.13 5.89 -12.93
CA ASP A 175 15.42 6.40 -11.75
C ASP A 175 16.13 6.12 -10.42
N ASN A 176 16.62 4.91 -10.24
CA ASN A 176 17.29 4.48 -9.01
C ASN A 176 18.66 5.14 -8.80
N LEU A 177 19.32 5.63 -9.86
CA LEU A 177 20.68 6.14 -9.74
C LEU A 177 20.75 7.48 -9.00
N ILE A 178 19.77 8.36 -9.21
CA ILE A 178 19.68 9.64 -8.49
C ILE A 178 19.50 9.42 -6.98
N LEU A 179 18.54 8.57 -6.60
CA LEU A 179 18.30 8.23 -5.20
C LEU A 179 19.49 7.49 -4.60
N LYS A 180 20.12 6.59 -5.34
CA LYS A 180 21.31 5.87 -4.94
C LYS A 180 22.48 6.82 -4.66
N ASN A 181 22.79 7.73 -5.59
CA ASN A 181 23.86 8.74 -5.41
C ASN A 181 23.57 9.62 -4.20
N PHE A 182 22.32 10.03 -3.98
CA PHE A 182 21.97 10.78 -2.79
C PHE A 182 22.24 10.00 -1.50
N VAL A 183 21.75 8.75 -1.39
CA VAL A 183 21.90 7.98 -0.14
C VAL A 183 23.31 7.49 0.11
N ILE A 184 24.02 7.04 -0.94
CA ILE A 184 25.37 6.46 -0.79
C ILE A 184 26.43 7.57 -0.82
N ASP A 185 26.49 8.33 -1.92
CA ASP A 185 27.62 9.19 -2.19
C ASP A 185 27.52 10.53 -1.44
N ILE A 186 26.30 11.03 -1.21
CA ILE A 186 26.06 12.30 -0.53
C ILE A 186 25.83 12.09 0.98
N CYS A 187 24.95 11.14 1.37
CA CYS A 187 24.61 10.89 2.77
C CYS A 187 25.58 9.92 3.48
N GLY A 188 26.36 9.14 2.74
CA GLY A 188 27.27 8.12 3.30
C GLY A 188 26.50 7.03 4.05
N CYS A 189 25.35 6.60 3.52
CA CYS A 189 24.60 5.48 4.09
C CYS A 189 25.24 4.16 3.69
N GLU A 190 25.19 3.21 4.62
CA GLU A 190 25.52 1.81 4.37
C GLU A 190 24.22 1.01 4.22
N ILE A 191 24.25 -0.08 3.45
CA ILE A 191 23.10 -0.98 3.33
C ILE A 191 22.71 -1.46 4.73
N ASP A 192 21.46 -1.25 5.12
CA ASP A 192 20.93 -1.57 6.45
C ASP A 192 19.62 -2.38 6.38
N TRP A 193 19.27 -2.84 5.19
CA TRP A 193 18.08 -3.67 4.99
C TRP A 193 18.34 -4.80 3.99
N GLU A 194 18.04 -6.03 4.42
CA GLU A 194 17.94 -7.20 3.58
C GLU A 194 16.69 -7.99 3.96
N ALA A 195 15.90 -8.40 2.96
CA ALA A 195 14.67 -9.16 3.20
C ALA A 195 14.94 -10.45 3.97
N SER A 196 16.07 -11.11 3.70
CA SER A 196 16.49 -12.34 4.37
C SER A 196 16.67 -12.18 5.88
N ASP A 197 17.18 -11.03 6.33
CA ASP A 197 17.41 -10.76 7.74
C ASP A 197 16.10 -10.38 8.45
N VAL A 198 15.23 -9.64 7.78
CA VAL A 198 13.88 -9.38 8.28
C VAL A 198 13.10 -10.69 8.48
N ILE A 199 13.17 -11.62 7.52
CA ILE A 199 12.55 -12.94 7.60
C ILE A 199 13.09 -13.71 8.82
N LYS A 200 14.40 -13.81 8.98
CA LYS A 200 15.04 -14.51 10.11
C LYS A 200 14.62 -13.92 11.45
N ASN A 201 14.61 -12.58 11.55
CA ASN A 201 14.21 -11.89 12.78
C ASN A 201 12.76 -12.21 13.15
N ILE A 202 11.82 -12.10 12.19
CA ILE A 202 10.41 -12.44 12.41
C ILE A 202 10.26 -13.91 12.86
N GLN A 203 10.94 -14.84 12.18
CA GLN A 203 10.89 -16.24 12.54
C GLN A 203 11.41 -16.48 13.96
N SER A 204 12.55 -15.89 14.31
CA SER A 204 13.17 -16.05 15.63
C SER A 204 12.30 -15.48 16.75
N GLU A 205 11.78 -14.27 16.57
CA GLU A 205 10.93 -13.60 17.55
C GLU A 205 9.61 -14.37 17.79
N VAL A 206 8.97 -14.83 16.71
CA VAL A 206 7.72 -15.60 16.83
C VAL A 206 7.97 -16.94 17.51
N LEU A 207 9.06 -17.65 17.17
CA LEU A 207 9.43 -18.92 17.80
C LEU A 207 9.75 -18.74 19.28
N GLU A 208 10.44 -17.68 19.66
CA GLU A 208 10.77 -17.38 21.06
C GLU A 208 9.51 -17.16 21.90
N VAL A 209 8.57 -16.34 21.36
CA VAL A 209 7.34 -16.00 22.09
C VAL A 209 6.37 -17.18 22.16
N VAL A 210 6.16 -17.92 21.07
CA VAL A 210 5.25 -19.07 21.02
C VAL A 210 5.81 -20.26 21.81
N GLY A 211 7.12 -20.44 21.82
CA GLY A 211 7.81 -21.51 22.54
C GLY A 211 7.24 -22.89 22.21
N SER A 212 6.76 -23.60 23.23
CA SER A 212 6.11 -24.92 23.08
C SER A 212 4.61 -24.84 22.76
N GLY A 213 4.05 -23.63 22.68
CA GLY A 213 2.64 -23.39 22.38
C GLY A 213 2.25 -23.67 20.94
N LYS A 214 1.02 -23.34 20.59
CA LYS A 214 0.48 -23.46 19.25
C LYS A 214 -0.11 -22.12 18.82
N ALA A 215 0.29 -21.62 17.66
CA ALA A 215 -0.18 -20.34 17.13
C ALA A 215 -1.12 -20.56 15.94
N ALA A 216 -2.28 -19.89 15.95
CA ALA A 216 -3.20 -19.89 14.83
C ALA A 216 -3.00 -18.64 13.97
N ILE A 217 -3.18 -18.79 12.64
CA ILE A 217 -3.22 -17.70 11.69
C ILE A 217 -4.38 -17.88 10.73
N GLY A 218 -5.27 -16.88 10.68
CA GLY A 218 -6.34 -16.83 9.68
C GLY A 218 -5.77 -16.41 8.33
N VAL A 219 -5.75 -17.31 7.36
CA VAL A 219 -5.30 -17.06 6.00
C VAL A 219 -6.48 -16.62 5.15
N SER A 220 -6.54 -15.35 4.79
CA SER A 220 -7.62 -14.80 3.96
C SER A 220 -7.35 -14.93 2.44
N GLY A 221 -6.19 -15.47 2.06
CA GLY A 221 -5.67 -15.40 0.70
C GLY A 221 -5.19 -14.01 0.29
N GLY A 222 -5.22 -13.04 1.21
CA GLY A 222 -4.55 -11.74 1.03
C GLY A 222 -3.04 -11.86 1.21
N VAL A 223 -2.31 -10.90 0.65
CA VAL A 223 -0.83 -10.87 0.66
C VAL A 223 -0.28 -11.07 2.07
N ASP A 224 -0.78 -10.31 3.04
CA ASP A 224 -0.15 -10.18 4.36
C ASP A 224 -0.28 -11.47 5.18
N SER A 225 -1.51 -11.98 5.34
CA SER A 225 -1.75 -13.22 6.10
C SER A 225 -1.09 -14.45 5.46
N THR A 226 -1.11 -14.52 4.12
CA THR A 226 -0.52 -15.66 3.40
C THR A 226 1.01 -15.59 3.42
N THR A 227 1.60 -14.40 3.27
CA THR A 227 3.05 -14.22 3.42
C THR A 227 3.49 -14.61 4.83
N LEU A 228 2.82 -14.12 5.86
CA LEU A 228 3.18 -14.45 7.25
C LEU A 228 3.10 -15.95 7.51
N ALA A 229 2.03 -16.61 7.05
CA ALA A 229 1.89 -18.06 7.18
C ALA A 229 3.00 -18.81 6.44
N GLY A 230 3.33 -18.41 5.20
CA GLY A 230 4.39 -19.02 4.40
C GLY A 230 5.79 -18.86 5.00
N LEU A 231 6.07 -17.70 5.59
CA LEU A 231 7.35 -17.47 6.29
C LEU A 231 7.51 -18.36 7.53
N LEU A 232 6.42 -18.60 8.26
CA LEU A 232 6.46 -19.29 9.53
C LEU A 232 6.27 -20.81 9.40
N ALA A 233 5.61 -21.29 8.34
CA ALA A 233 5.34 -22.70 8.15
C ALA A 233 6.61 -23.60 8.22
N PRO A 234 7.74 -23.28 7.59
CA PRO A 234 8.95 -24.11 7.65
C PRO A 234 9.55 -24.20 9.06
N SER A 235 9.49 -23.11 9.84
CA SER A 235 10.12 -23.04 11.16
C SER A 235 9.21 -23.56 12.29
N MET A 236 7.91 -23.25 12.23
CA MET A 236 6.94 -23.63 13.28
C MET A 236 6.34 -25.01 13.10
N LYS A 237 6.23 -25.51 11.87
CA LYS A 237 5.68 -26.86 11.56
C LYS A 237 4.34 -27.12 12.28
N LYS A 238 4.26 -28.17 13.12
CA LYS A 238 3.07 -28.55 13.88
C LYS A 238 2.60 -27.51 14.93
N HIS A 239 3.44 -26.51 15.24
CA HIS A 239 3.10 -25.42 16.14
C HIS A 239 2.37 -24.28 15.46
N LEU A 240 2.29 -24.27 14.13
CA LEU A 240 1.48 -23.34 13.34
C LEU A 240 0.16 -24.01 12.96
N PHE A 241 -0.95 -23.31 13.11
CA PHE A 241 -2.29 -23.72 12.69
C PHE A 241 -2.87 -22.69 11.73
N PRO A 242 -2.52 -22.77 10.42
CA PRO A 242 -3.11 -21.91 9.42
C PRO A 242 -4.52 -22.40 9.11
N PHE A 243 -5.50 -21.48 9.08
CA PHE A 243 -6.86 -21.86 8.76
C PHE A 243 -7.53 -20.84 7.84
N PHE A 244 -8.48 -21.31 7.05
CA PHE A 244 -9.34 -20.49 6.20
C PHE A 244 -10.80 -20.80 6.56
N ILE A 245 -11.61 -19.76 6.80
CA ILE A 245 -13.03 -19.93 7.09
C ILE A 245 -13.83 -19.75 5.80
N ASP A 246 -14.43 -20.83 5.31
CA ASP A 246 -15.36 -20.76 4.20
C ASP A 246 -16.73 -20.30 4.71
N THR A 247 -17.04 -19.04 4.40
CA THR A 247 -18.27 -18.37 4.82
C THR A 247 -19.46 -18.65 3.89
N GLY A 248 -19.24 -19.34 2.76
CA GLY A 248 -20.23 -19.51 1.70
C GLY A 248 -20.49 -18.27 0.84
N ALA A 249 -19.81 -17.14 1.11
CA ALA A 249 -19.91 -15.90 0.33
C ALA A 249 -18.58 -15.45 -0.30
N MET A 250 -17.71 -16.42 -0.57
CA MET A 250 -16.43 -16.21 -1.26
C MET A 250 -16.65 -16.07 -2.77
N ARG A 251 -15.65 -15.61 -3.52
CA ARG A 251 -15.63 -15.59 -4.97
C ARG A 251 -15.70 -17.01 -5.54
N TRP A 252 -15.98 -17.10 -6.83
CA TRP A 252 -15.92 -18.37 -7.57
C TRP A 252 -14.50 -18.96 -7.50
N GLY A 253 -14.39 -20.23 -7.08
CA GLY A 253 -13.12 -20.95 -6.98
C GLY A 253 -12.16 -20.44 -5.89
N GLU A 254 -12.56 -19.49 -5.06
CA GLU A 254 -11.63 -18.82 -4.11
C GLU A 254 -11.08 -19.75 -3.03
N VAL A 255 -11.88 -20.69 -2.55
CA VAL A 255 -11.47 -21.68 -1.55
C VAL A 255 -10.38 -22.61 -2.13
N GLU A 256 -10.63 -23.08 -3.35
CA GLU A 256 -9.71 -23.95 -4.09
C GLU A 256 -8.41 -23.21 -4.45
N ASP A 257 -8.53 -21.94 -4.87
CA ASP A 257 -7.38 -21.09 -5.21
C ASP A 257 -6.50 -20.83 -3.98
N VAL A 258 -7.11 -20.48 -2.84
CA VAL A 258 -6.37 -20.25 -1.58
C VAL A 258 -5.72 -21.53 -1.09
N ASN A 259 -6.42 -22.67 -1.18
CA ASN A 259 -5.87 -23.96 -0.79
C ASN A 259 -4.66 -24.35 -1.66
N SER A 260 -4.80 -24.23 -2.99
CA SER A 260 -3.72 -24.54 -3.95
C SER A 260 -2.51 -23.64 -3.72
N MET A 261 -2.73 -22.34 -3.49
CA MET A 261 -1.69 -21.38 -3.17
C MET A 261 -0.96 -21.73 -1.87
N CYS A 262 -1.70 -22.12 -0.83
CA CYS A 262 -1.11 -22.55 0.44
C CYS A 262 -0.28 -23.82 0.28
N ILE A 263 -0.76 -24.81 -0.48
CA ILE A 263 0.00 -26.04 -0.78
C ILE A 263 1.33 -25.70 -1.47
N ASN A 264 1.29 -24.83 -2.48
CA ASN A 264 2.49 -24.42 -3.21
C ASN A 264 3.48 -23.63 -2.33
N ALA A 265 2.97 -22.89 -1.35
CA ALA A 265 3.77 -22.18 -0.36
C ALA A 265 4.21 -23.06 0.85
N GLY A 266 3.92 -24.34 0.84
CA GLY A 266 4.25 -25.27 1.94
C GLY A 266 3.44 -25.03 3.21
N ILE A 267 2.26 -24.41 3.11
CA ILE A 267 1.35 -24.12 4.21
C ILE A 267 0.30 -25.24 4.30
N ASP A 268 0.23 -25.93 5.44
CA ASP A 268 -0.79 -26.95 5.74
C ASP A 268 -2.08 -26.26 6.19
N LEU A 269 -2.96 -25.90 5.23
CA LEU A 269 -4.14 -25.08 5.45
C LEU A 269 -5.33 -25.92 5.92
N HIS A 270 -5.92 -25.54 7.06
CA HIS A 270 -7.17 -26.10 7.56
C HIS A 270 -8.38 -25.30 7.06
N ILE A 271 -9.23 -25.91 6.22
CA ILE A 271 -10.45 -25.28 5.73
C ILE A 271 -11.60 -25.57 6.71
N VAL A 272 -12.16 -24.51 7.29
CA VAL A 272 -13.27 -24.57 8.23
C VAL A 272 -14.57 -24.23 7.49
N ASP A 273 -15.42 -25.21 7.27
CA ASP A 273 -16.75 -24.99 6.65
C ASP A 273 -17.70 -24.36 7.69
N ALA A 274 -18.02 -23.09 7.48
CA ALA A 274 -18.91 -22.31 8.33
C ALA A 274 -20.10 -21.71 7.56
N LYS A 275 -20.36 -22.18 6.32
CA LYS A 275 -21.37 -21.64 5.42
C LYS A 275 -22.74 -21.49 6.09
N GLU A 276 -23.20 -22.56 6.71
CA GLU A 276 -24.53 -22.57 7.35
C GLU A 276 -24.61 -21.59 8.52
N GLU A 277 -23.55 -21.45 9.33
CA GLU A 277 -23.55 -20.51 10.45
C GLU A 277 -23.63 -19.06 9.96
N PHE A 278 -22.89 -18.69 8.91
CA PHE A 278 -22.96 -17.36 8.33
C PHE A 278 -24.32 -17.07 7.68
N PHE A 279 -24.85 -17.98 6.87
CA PHE A 279 -26.14 -17.78 6.24
C PHE A 279 -27.26 -17.67 7.27
N ASN A 280 -27.27 -18.49 8.31
CA ASN A 280 -28.29 -18.44 9.36
C ASN A 280 -28.23 -17.13 10.16
N ASN A 281 -27.04 -16.62 10.48
CA ASN A 281 -26.88 -15.41 11.29
C ASN A 281 -27.14 -14.11 10.49
N ILE A 282 -26.90 -14.12 9.18
CA ILE A 282 -27.11 -12.95 8.30
C ILE A 282 -28.50 -12.99 7.63
N ASN A 283 -29.22 -14.10 7.78
CA ASN A 283 -30.51 -14.31 7.15
C ASN A 283 -31.53 -13.21 7.51
N GLY A 284 -32.19 -12.68 6.49
CA GLY A 284 -33.21 -11.64 6.64
C GLY A 284 -32.67 -10.20 6.71
N GLU A 285 -31.36 -10.02 6.89
CA GLU A 285 -30.80 -8.68 6.99
C GLU A 285 -30.64 -8.01 5.62
N ILE A 286 -31.04 -6.74 5.54
CA ILE A 286 -31.02 -5.93 4.33
C ILE A 286 -29.92 -4.87 4.38
N ASP A 287 -29.72 -4.27 5.57
CA ASP A 287 -28.75 -3.20 5.77
C ASP A 287 -27.30 -3.70 5.67
N ALA A 288 -26.48 -2.98 4.93
CA ALA A 288 -25.11 -3.40 4.66
C ALA A 288 -24.19 -3.35 5.89
N GLU A 289 -24.39 -2.36 6.77
CA GLU A 289 -23.57 -2.24 7.99
C GLU A 289 -23.98 -3.29 9.02
N GLU A 290 -25.27 -3.59 9.11
CA GLU A 290 -25.77 -4.66 9.97
C GLU A 290 -25.28 -6.03 9.47
N LYS A 291 -25.27 -6.29 8.15
CA LYS A 291 -24.64 -7.49 7.58
C LYS A 291 -23.16 -7.60 7.98
N ARG A 292 -22.41 -6.49 7.95
CA ARG A 292 -21.00 -6.45 8.40
C ARG A 292 -20.86 -6.77 9.89
N ARG A 293 -21.72 -6.19 10.72
CA ARG A 293 -21.73 -6.43 12.16
C ARG A 293 -22.03 -7.90 12.50
N LEU A 294 -23.06 -8.47 11.89
CA LEU A 294 -23.43 -9.87 12.04
C LEU A 294 -22.33 -10.81 11.54
N PHE A 295 -21.73 -10.47 10.40
CA PHE A 295 -20.58 -11.20 9.87
C PHE A 295 -19.42 -11.21 10.86
N LYS A 296 -19.03 -10.03 11.39
CA LYS A 296 -17.96 -9.88 12.38
C LYS A 296 -18.23 -10.74 13.62
N ASN A 297 -19.42 -10.69 14.16
CA ASN A 297 -19.80 -11.46 15.35
C ASN A 297 -19.75 -12.97 15.08
N THR A 298 -20.22 -13.42 13.91
CA THR A 298 -20.17 -14.84 13.52
C THR A 298 -18.72 -15.30 13.34
N TYR A 299 -17.90 -14.48 12.67
CA TYR A 299 -16.47 -14.76 12.48
C TYR A 299 -15.74 -14.92 13.83
N GLN A 300 -15.99 -14.01 14.78
CA GLN A 300 -15.42 -14.08 16.13
C GLN A 300 -15.81 -15.36 16.86
N LYS A 301 -17.09 -15.74 16.79
CA LYS A 301 -17.58 -16.97 17.43
C LYS A 301 -16.89 -18.21 16.87
N ILE A 302 -16.76 -18.31 15.55
CA ILE A 302 -16.09 -19.43 14.89
C ILE A 302 -14.60 -19.45 15.24
N PHE A 303 -13.97 -18.28 15.27
CA PHE A 303 -12.56 -18.16 15.59
C PHE A 303 -12.29 -18.63 17.03
N ARG A 304 -13.12 -18.25 18.02
CA ARG A 304 -13.01 -18.73 19.41
C ARG A 304 -13.15 -20.25 19.48
N LYS A 305 -14.09 -20.83 18.77
CA LYS A 305 -14.27 -22.29 18.69
C LYS A 305 -13.01 -22.98 18.14
N ILE A 306 -12.38 -22.42 17.10
CA ILE A 306 -11.11 -22.93 16.55
C ILE A 306 -10.00 -22.90 17.60
N ILE A 307 -9.90 -21.81 18.37
CA ILE A 307 -8.91 -21.65 19.46
C ILE A 307 -9.08 -22.75 20.51
N GLU A 308 -10.31 -22.96 20.99
CA GLU A 308 -10.62 -23.91 22.04
C GLU A 308 -10.39 -25.36 21.59
N GLU A 309 -10.95 -25.74 20.41
CA GLU A 309 -10.85 -27.10 19.88
C GLU A 309 -9.43 -27.54 19.53
N ASN A 310 -8.56 -26.59 19.19
CA ASN A 310 -7.19 -26.87 18.74
C ASN A 310 -6.11 -26.54 19.78
N ASN A 311 -6.49 -26.16 20.99
CA ASN A 311 -5.58 -25.76 22.07
C ASN A 311 -4.60 -24.65 21.62
N ILE A 312 -5.11 -23.64 20.92
CA ILE A 312 -4.33 -22.50 20.44
C ILE A 312 -3.99 -21.60 21.64
N THR A 313 -2.73 -21.22 21.75
CA THR A 313 -2.22 -20.34 22.80
C THR A 313 -1.89 -18.93 22.30
N HIS A 314 -1.68 -18.80 20.99
CA HIS A 314 -1.30 -17.54 20.34
C HIS A 314 -2.06 -17.34 19.04
N ILE A 315 -2.31 -16.08 18.67
CA ILE A 315 -2.83 -15.69 17.37
C ILE A 315 -1.77 -14.85 16.66
N LEU A 316 -1.56 -15.15 15.40
CA LEU A 316 -0.70 -14.38 14.50
C LEU A 316 -1.57 -13.57 13.54
N GLN A 317 -1.33 -12.27 13.47
CA GLN A 317 -2.02 -11.38 12.52
C GLN A 317 -1.03 -10.68 11.59
N GLY A 318 -1.39 -10.60 10.32
CA GLY A 318 -0.65 -9.85 9.31
C GLY A 318 -0.93 -8.35 9.33
N THR A 319 -1.17 -7.76 10.50
CA THR A 319 -1.41 -6.33 10.68
C THR A 319 -0.19 -5.52 10.28
N LEU A 320 -0.37 -4.51 9.46
CA LEU A 320 0.68 -3.64 8.94
C LEU A 320 0.79 -2.32 9.71
N ALA A 321 1.89 -1.60 9.51
CA ALA A 321 2.08 -0.25 10.04
C ALA A 321 0.93 0.70 9.64
N THR A 322 0.46 0.62 8.40
CA THR A 322 -0.68 1.41 7.91
C THR A 322 -1.98 1.13 8.65
N ASP A 323 -2.26 -0.14 8.98
CA ASP A 323 -3.49 -0.51 9.71
C ASP A 323 -3.48 0.07 11.13
N LEU A 324 -2.30 0.14 11.76
CA LEU A 324 -2.13 0.77 13.08
C LEU A 324 -2.30 2.29 13.03
N ILE A 325 -1.81 2.93 11.97
CA ILE A 325 -1.97 4.37 11.73
C ILE A 325 -3.45 4.72 11.57
N GLU A 326 -4.18 3.97 10.73
CA GLU A 326 -5.61 4.17 10.47
C GLU A 326 -6.47 3.97 11.73
N SER A 327 -6.07 3.05 12.60
CA SER A 327 -6.79 2.77 13.85
C SER A 327 -6.52 3.78 14.98
N GLY A 328 -5.66 4.79 14.76
CA GLY A 328 -5.33 5.82 15.75
C GLY A 328 -4.39 5.36 16.87
N HIS A 329 -3.71 4.23 16.70
CA HIS A 329 -2.81 3.63 17.70
C HIS A 329 -1.33 3.97 17.44
N LEU A 330 -1.01 5.19 17.00
CA LEU A 330 0.37 5.67 16.91
C LEU A 330 0.89 6.11 18.29
N GLY A 331 1.58 5.21 18.93
CA GLY A 331 2.29 5.48 20.19
C GLY A 331 3.45 4.51 20.40
N GLY A 332 4.60 4.82 19.82
CA GLY A 332 5.90 4.28 20.24
C GLY A 332 6.33 2.97 19.59
N ALA A 333 7.53 3.01 18.97
CA ALA A 333 8.29 1.81 18.66
C ALA A 333 8.33 0.89 19.88
N SER A 334 7.75 -0.28 19.80
CA SER A 334 7.88 -1.27 20.84
C SER A 334 8.04 -2.65 20.24
N LYS A 335 9.08 -3.33 20.72
CA LYS A 335 9.21 -4.78 20.75
C LYS A 335 7.83 -5.43 20.80
N ILE A 336 7.67 -6.60 20.19
CA ILE A 336 6.47 -7.43 20.27
C ILE A 336 5.95 -7.38 21.71
N LYS A 337 4.99 -6.49 21.95
CA LYS A 337 4.22 -6.44 23.20
C LYS A 337 2.82 -6.86 22.87
N SER A 338 2.29 -7.75 23.70
CA SER A 338 0.88 -8.12 23.72
C SER A 338 0.01 -6.87 23.72
N HIS A 339 -0.46 -6.44 22.57
CA HIS A 339 -1.43 -5.37 22.44
C HIS A 339 -2.79 -5.96 22.14
N HIS A 340 -3.77 -5.51 22.93
CA HIS A 340 -5.16 -5.83 22.71
C HIS A 340 -5.57 -5.44 21.30
N ASN A 341 -6.16 -6.38 20.63
CA ASN A 341 -6.65 -6.37 19.28
C ASN A 341 -7.39 -5.07 18.92
N VAL A 342 -7.22 -4.61 17.71
CA VAL A 342 -8.11 -3.63 17.11
C VAL A 342 -9.53 -4.23 17.03
N GLY A 343 -10.17 -4.33 18.21
CA GLY A 343 -11.57 -4.68 18.38
C GLY A 343 -11.96 -6.14 18.56
N LEU A 344 -11.03 -7.10 18.74
CA LEU A 344 -11.34 -8.51 18.97
C LEU A 344 -10.53 -9.08 20.14
N ASP A 345 -11.17 -9.37 21.27
CA ASP A 345 -10.53 -10.12 22.37
C ASP A 345 -10.82 -11.62 22.20
N PHE A 346 -9.78 -12.40 21.93
CA PHE A 346 -9.86 -13.86 21.78
C PHE A 346 -9.42 -14.64 23.05
N GLY A 347 -9.00 -13.93 24.09
CA GLY A 347 -8.55 -14.55 25.34
C GLY A 347 -7.20 -15.27 25.26
N VAL A 348 -6.44 -15.10 24.18
CA VAL A 348 -5.09 -15.64 23.95
C VAL A 348 -4.14 -14.54 23.51
N MET A 349 -2.84 -14.79 23.61
CA MET A 349 -1.83 -13.80 23.22
C MET A 349 -1.85 -13.55 21.71
N GLU A 350 -1.86 -12.29 21.33
CA GLU A 350 -1.82 -11.86 19.94
C GLU A 350 -0.43 -11.34 19.57
N LEU A 351 0.06 -11.73 18.40
CA LEU A 351 1.32 -11.30 17.82
C LEU A 351 1.07 -10.69 16.44
N THR A 352 1.66 -9.54 16.19
CA THR A 352 1.58 -8.78 14.93
C THR A 352 2.96 -8.57 14.33
N PRO A 353 3.60 -9.63 13.78
CA PRO A 353 5.01 -9.55 13.34
C PRO A 353 5.28 -8.52 12.25
N PHE A 354 4.24 -8.12 11.49
CA PHE A 354 4.33 -7.14 10.43
C PHE A 354 3.94 -5.70 10.84
N ALA A 355 3.69 -5.46 12.14
CA ALA A 355 3.18 -4.19 12.65
C ALA A 355 4.04 -2.95 12.33
N HIS A 356 5.32 -3.15 12.03
CA HIS A 356 6.26 -2.10 11.66
C HIS A 356 6.63 -2.10 10.16
N LEU A 357 6.01 -2.98 9.36
CA LEU A 357 6.25 -3.10 7.93
C LEU A 357 5.13 -2.44 7.12
N PHE A 358 5.52 -1.90 5.97
CA PHE A 358 4.59 -1.38 4.97
C PHE A 358 4.25 -2.45 3.93
N LYS A 359 3.15 -2.25 3.21
CA LYS A 359 2.66 -3.20 2.20
C LYS A 359 3.70 -3.58 1.14
N HIS A 360 4.52 -2.62 0.71
CA HIS A 360 5.57 -2.87 -0.28
C HIS A 360 6.70 -3.73 0.28
N GLU A 361 7.05 -3.56 1.57
CA GLU A 361 8.05 -4.39 2.24
C GLU A 361 7.58 -5.85 2.36
N VAL A 362 6.32 -6.06 2.77
CA VAL A 362 5.76 -7.41 2.83
C VAL A 362 5.73 -8.08 1.46
N ARG A 363 5.44 -7.35 0.39
CA ARG A 363 5.53 -7.88 -0.97
C ARG A 363 6.95 -8.26 -1.37
N GLU A 364 7.94 -7.47 -0.98
CA GLU A 364 9.34 -7.77 -1.24
C GLU A 364 9.81 -8.99 -0.44
N ILE A 365 9.43 -9.08 0.83
CA ILE A 365 9.64 -10.25 1.67
C ILE A 365 9.02 -11.50 1.04
N ALA A 366 7.79 -11.42 0.53
CA ALA A 366 7.10 -12.53 -0.14
C ALA A 366 7.87 -13.03 -1.38
N ARG A 367 8.38 -12.12 -2.22
CA ARG A 367 9.20 -12.46 -3.39
C ARG A 367 10.51 -13.15 -2.97
N ASN A 368 11.20 -12.59 -1.99
CA ASN A 368 12.46 -13.15 -1.49
C ASN A 368 12.28 -14.51 -0.80
N ALA A 369 11.10 -14.77 -0.22
CA ALA A 369 10.75 -16.07 0.35
C ALA A 369 10.35 -17.12 -0.69
N GLY A 370 10.35 -16.77 -2.00
CA GLY A 370 9.93 -17.67 -3.08
C GLY A 370 8.44 -17.95 -3.11
N LEU A 371 7.63 -17.11 -2.46
CA LEU A 371 6.17 -17.19 -2.56
C LEU A 371 5.73 -16.72 -3.94
N GLU A 372 4.76 -17.41 -4.54
CA GLU A 372 4.35 -17.16 -5.92
C GLU A 372 3.86 -15.72 -6.14
N SER A 373 4.11 -15.18 -7.34
CA SER A 373 3.66 -13.83 -7.75
C SER A 373 2.15 -13.62 -7.58
N ALA A 374 1.36 -14.68 -7.68
CA ALA A 374 -0.09 -14.66 -7.45
C ALA A 374 -0.48 -14.19 -6.04
N ILE A 375 0.34 -14.48 -5.02
CA ILE A 375 0.12 -14.02 -3.65
C ILE A 375 0.38 -12.52 -3.55
N SER A 376 1.46 -12.04 -4.19
CA SER A 376 1.89 -10.64 -4.09
C SER A 376 1.03 -9.65 -4.89
N GLU A 377 0.24 -10.12 -5.86
CA GLU A 377 -0.50 -9.27 -6.82
C GLU A 377 -2.02 -9.41 -6.73
N ARG A 378 -2.54 -10.17 -5.77
CA ARG A 378 -3.97 -10.39 -5.63
C ARG A 378 -4.74 -9.11 -5.34
N LYS A 379 -5.82 -8.87 -6.10
CA LYS A 379 -6.69 -7.70 -5.90
C LYS A 379 -7.51 -7.85 -4.61
N PRO A 380 -7.71 -6.77 -3.84
CA PRO A 380 -8.44 -6.79 -2.59
C PRO A 380 -9.91 -7.20 -2.77
N PHE A 381 -10.41 -7.93 -1.80
CA PHE A 381 -11.79 -8.35 -1.70
C PHE A 381 -12.31 -8.06 -0.27
N PRO A 382 -13.57 -7.63 -0.10
CA PRO A 382 -14.07 -7.25 1.23
C PRO A 382 -14.14 -8.47 2.18
N GLY A 383 -13.81 -8.26 3.45
CA GLY A 383 -13.87 -9.31 4.49
C GLY A 383 -15.22 -10.05 4.54
N PRO A 384 -16.39 -9.35 4.53
CA PRO A 384 -17.70 -10.03 4.50
C PRO A 384 -18.03 -10.71 3.17
N GLY A 385 -17.15 -10.69 2.19
CA GLY A 385 -17.34 -11.35 0.91
C GLY A 385 -18.54 -10.80 0.12
N LEU A 386 -19.25 -11.69 -0.53
CA LEU A 386 -20.42 -11.34 -1.36
C LEU A 386 -21.66 -10.95 -0.55
N PHE A 387 -21.70 -11.16 0.78
CA PHE A 387 -22.85 -10.74 1.59
C PHE A 387 -23.16 -9.25 1.45
N VAL A 388 -22.12 -8.41 1.40
CA VAL A 388 -22.26 -6.94 1.24
C VAL A 388 -22.40 -6.51 -0.23
N ARG A 389 -22.33 -7.46 -1.16
CA ARG A 389 -22.58 -7.24 -2.60
C ARG A 389 -24.03 -7.50 -3.00
N VAL A 390 -24.83 -8.05 -2.11
CA VAL A 390 -26.29 -8.12 -2.24
C VAL A 390 -26.89 -6.94 -1.49
N VAL A 391 -27.32 -5.90 -2.23
CA VAL A 391 -27.70 -4.58 -1.71
C VAL A 391 -29.20 -4.39 -1.72
N GLY A 392 -29.78 -3.93 -0.60
CA GLY A 392 -31.20 -3.59 -0.49
C GLY A 392 -32.15 -4.80 -0.46
N THR A 393 -31.60 -6.01 -0.18
CA THR A 393 -32.38 -7.24 -0.01
C THR A 393 -31.59 -8.24 0.84
N PRO A 394 -32.25 -9.23 1.47
CA PRO A 394 -31.53 -10.28 2.19
C PRO A 394 -30.56 -11.05 1.29
N ALA A 395 -29.38 -11.34 1.81
CA ALA A 395 -28.34 -12.08 1.08
C ALA A 395 -28.59 -13.60 1.16
N THR A 396 -29.59 -14.09 0.45
CA THR A 396 -29.89 -15.52 0.37
C THR A 396 -28.84 -16.31 -0.40
N LYS A 397 -28.75 -17.63 -0.19
CA LYS A 397 -27.84 -18.51 -0.94
C LYS A 397 -28.00 -18.31 -2.45
N GLU A 398 -29.25 -18.24 -2.94
CA GLU A 398 -29.57 -18.04 -4.37
C GLU A 398 -28.99 -16.71 -4.89
N LEU A 399 -29.15 -15.61 -4.15
CA LEU A 399 -28.66 -14.29 -4.59
C LEU A 399 -27.12 -14.20 -4.49
N ILE A 400 -26.53 -14.86 -3.52
CA ILE A 400 -25.06 -14.99 -3.42
C ILE A 400 -24.52 -15.76 -4.63
N GLU A 401 -25.15 -16.88 -5.05
CA GLU A 401 -24.71 -17.60 -6.25
C GLU A 401 -24.84 -16.74 -7.52
N LYS A 402 -25.92 -15.96 -7.65
CA LYS A 402 -26.10 -15.05 -8.79
C LYS A 402 -25.00 -13.99 -8.84
N VAL A 403 -24.69 -13.33 -7.72
CA VAL A 403 -23.65 -12.30 -7.72
C VAL A 403 -22.27 -12.91 -7.87
N ARG A 404 -22.03 -14.13 -7.34
CA ARG A 404 -20.78 -14.88 -7.52
C ARG A 404 -20.52 -15.19 -9.00
N LEU A 405 -21.53 -15.70 -9.70
CA LEU A 405 -21.45 -15.98 -11.13
C LEU A 405 -21.21 -14.69 -11.93
N ALA A 406 -21.92 -13.62 -11.61
CA ALA A 406 -21.73 -12.33 -12.27
C ALA A 406 -20.31 -11.76 -12.03
N ASP A 407 -19.80 -11.82 -10.80
CA ASP A 407 -18.43 -11.40 -10.47
C ASP A 407 -17.38 -12.21 -11.24
N HIS A 408 -17.59 -13.52 -11.35
CA HIS A 408 -16.72 -14.40 -12.14
C HIS A 408 -16.72 -14.02 -13.63
N ILE A 409 -17.88 -13.90 -14.25
CA ILE A 409 -18.00 -13.56 -15.69
C ILE A 409 -17.35 -12.20 -15.96
N VAL A 410 -17.67 -11.17 -15.18
CA VAL A 410 -17.10 -9.83 -15.34
C VAL A 410 -15.57 -9.86 -15.17
N THR A 411 -15.08 -10.56 -14.17
CA THR A 411 -13.64 -10.67 -13.93
C THR A 411 -12.92 -11.37 -15.08
N GLU A 412 -13.46 -12.45 -15.61
CA GLU A 412 -12.86 -13.19 -16.72
C GLU A 412 -12.89 -12.40 -18.04
N ILE A 413 -13.92 -11.57 -18.27
CA ILE A 413 -13.96 -10.65 -19.42
C ILE A 413 -12.86 -9.61 -19.28
N LEU A 414 -12.75 -8.95 -18.11
CA LEU A 414 -11.79 -7.89 -17.86
C LEU A 414 -10.33 -8.39 -17.91
N LYS A 415 -10.05 -9.61 -17.42
CA LYS A 415 -8.72 -10.23 -17.47
C LYS A 415 -8.15 -10.43 -18.88
N LYS A 416 -9.00 -10.51 -19.89
CA LYS A 416 -8.57 -10.67 -21.29
C LYS A 416 -8.01 -9.40 -21.91
N ASP A 417 -8.14 -8.27 -21.24
CA ASP A 417 -7.72 -6.95 -21.72
C ASP A 417 -6.66 -6.35 -20.81
N ASN A 418 -5.76 -5.54 -21.38
CA ASN A 418 -4.73 -4.81 -20.62
C ASN A 418 -5.32 -3.85 -19.60
N PHE A 419 -6.54 -3.37 -19.82
CA PHE A 419 -7.30 -2.55 -18.89
C PHE A 419 -7.42 -3.17 -17.48
N TYR A 420 -7.38 -4.51 -17.37
CA TYR A 420 -7.39 -5.19 -16.08
C TYR A 420 -6.21 -4.80 -15.18
N LYS A 421 -5.05 -4.47 -15.75
CA LYS A 421 -3.85 -4.08 -14.98
C LYS A 421 -4.05 -2.76 -14.23
N ASP A 422 -4.80 -1.83 -14.83
CA ASP A 422 -5.07 -0.50 -14.27
C ASP A 422 -6.14 -0.53 -13.18
N ILE A 423 -6.94 -1.58 -13.10
CA ILE A 423 -8.00 -1.72 -12.10
C ILE A 423 -7.40 -2.11 -10.77
N SER A 424 -7.64 -1.30 -9.72
CA SER A 424 -7.28 -1.65 -8.35
C SER A 424 -8.32 -2.55 -7.69
N GLN A 425 -9.62 -2.32 -7.95
CA GLN A 425 -10.72 -3.13 -7.43
C GLN A 425 -11.88 -3.24 -8.43
N ILE A 426 -12.48 -4.43 -8.51
CA ILE A 426 -13.71 -4.68 -9.24
C ILE A 426 -14.84 -4.85 -8.21
N VAL A 427 -15.91 -4.09 -8.39
CA VAL A 427 -17.13 -4.18 -7.58
C VAL A 427 -18.26 -4.67 -8.45
N VAL A 428 -18.73 -5.89 -8.20
CA VAL A 428 -19.93 -6.43 -8.80
C VAL A 428 -20.97 -6.59 -7.70
N ALA A 429 -22.12 -5.95 -7.84
CA ALA A 429 -23.17 -5.95 -6.83
C ALA A 429 -24.55 -6.19 -7.43
N LEU A 430 -25.38 -6.96 -6.73
CA LEU A 430 -26.77 -7.23 -7.07
C LEU A 430 -27.66 -6.25 -6.29
N LEU A 431 -28.57 -5.58 -7.00
CA LEU A 431 -29.56 -4.68 -6.38
C LEU A 431 -30.86 -5.42 -6.11
N GLY A 432 -31.46 -5.18 -4.93
CA GLY A 432 -32.68 -5.86 -4.46
C GLY A 432 -33.97 -5.49 -5.19
N ALA A 433 -33.93 -4.50 -6.09
CA ALA A 433 -35.09 -4.12 -6.89
C ALA A 433 -35.12 -4.91 -8.20
N LYS A 434 -36.18 -5.70 -8.43
CA LYS A 434 -36.34 -6.37 -9.71
C LYS A 434 -36.75 -5.38 -10.80
N THR A 435 -36.12 -5.50 -11.95
CA THR A 435 -36.42 -4.72 -13.14
C THR A 435 -37.06 -5.59 -14.23
N VAL A 436 -37.87 -4.95 -15.09
CA VAL A 436 -38.46 -5.61 -16.24
C VAL A 436 -37.45 -5.62 -17.38
N GLY A 437 -37.16 -6.79 -17.89
CA GLY A 437 -36.42 -7.01 -19.13
C GLY A 437 -37.29 -7.68 -20.18
N VAL A 438 -36.86 -7.61 -21.43
CA VAL A 438 -37.46 -8.38 -22.53
C VAL A 438 -36.43 -9.43 -22.94
N GLN A 439 -36.87 -10.70 -22.97
CA GLN A 439 -36.03 -11.80 -23.37
C GLN A 439 -36.82 -12.64 -24.39
N GLY A 440 -36.48 -12.51 -25.65
CA GLY A 440 -37.31 -12.98 -26.76
C GLY A 440 -38.66 -12.26 -26.75
N ASP A 441 -39.78 -13.01 -26.86
CA ASP A 441 -41.14 -12.48 -26.88
C ASP A 441 -41.79 -12.37 -25.48
N SER A 442 -41.03 -12.59 -24.39
CA SER A 442 -41.54 -12.59 -23.03
C SER A 442 -40.91 -11.56 -22.13
N ARG A 443 -41.68 -11.07 -21.14
CA ARG A 443 -41.14 -10.20 -20.08
C ARG A 443 -40.38 -11.03 -19.05
N SER A 444 -39.17 -10.62 -18.71
CA SER A 444 -38.39 -11.17 -17.61
C SER A 444 -38.34 -10.19 -16.44
N TYR A 445 -38.31 -10.72 -15.21
CA TYR A 445 -38.18 -9.92 -13.97
C TYR A 445 -36.93 -10.37 -13.24
N ASN A 446 -35.83 -9.63 -13.44
CA ASN A 446 -34.54 -10.00 -12.90
C ASN A 446 -33.93 -8.89 -12.01
N TYR A 447 -33.00 -9.28 -11.17
CA TYR A 447 -32.22 -8.33 -10.37
C TYR A 447 -31.14 -7.69 -11.24
N PRO A 448 -30.99 -6.35 -11.25
CA PRO A 448 -29.90 -5.70 -11.95
C PRO A 448 -28.59 -5.95 -11.24
N ILE A 449 -27.54 -6.10 -12.05
CA ILE A 449 -26.16 -6.17 -11.61
C ILE A 449 -25.47 -4.84 -11.91
N VAL A 450 -24.83 -4.26 -10.90
CA VAL A 450 -23.98 -3.06 -11.04
C VAL A 450 -22.54 -3.50 -11.09
N VAL A 451 -21.81 -3.03 -12.10
CA VAL A 451 -20.37 -3.24 -12.24
C VAL A 451 -19.69 -1.90 -12.11
N ARG A 452 -18.73 -1.81 -11.20
CA ARG A 452 -17.88 -0.63 -10.99
C ARG A 452 -16.42 -1.03 -10.91
N THR A 453 -15.61 -0.46 -11.78
CA THR A 453 -14.15 -0.56 -11.73
C THR A 453 -13.58 0.66 -11.04
N VAL A 454 -12.59 0.44 -10.21
CA VAL A 454 -11.99 1.47 -9.35
C VAL A 454 -10.49 1.45 -9.52
N LEU A 455 -9.93 2.64 -9.72
CA LEU A 455 -8.50 2.92 -9.62
C LEU A 455 -8.23 3.57 -8.27
N SER A 456 -7.26 3.05 -7.54
CA SER A 456 -6.76 3.61 -6.30
C SER A 456 -5.27 3.29 -6.17
N THR A 457 -4.46 4.26 -5.87
CA THR A 457 -3.01 4.08 -5.65
C THR A 457 -2.69 3.80 -4.20
N ASP A 458 -3.49 4.33 -3.29
CA ASP A 458 -3.31 4.31 -1.83
C ASP A 458 -4.38 3.52 -1.07
N PHE A 459 -5.43 3.07 -1.75
CA PHE A 459 -6.66 2.49 -1.20
C PHE A 459 -7.45 3.42 -0.25
N MET A 460 -7.01 4.66 -0.06
CA MET A 460 -7.68 5.71 0.70
C MET A 460 -8.56 6.57 -0.19
N THR A 461 -8.09 6.88 -1.39
CA THR A 461 -8.84 7.61 -2.41
C THR A 461 -9.19 6.70 -3.57
N ALA A 462 -10.41 6.78 -4.07
CA ALA A 462 -10.91 5.92 -5.13
C ALA A 462 -11.50 6.74 -6.27
N LYS A 463 -10.99 6.56 -7.49
CA LYS A 463 -11.58 7.12 -8.72
C LYS A 463 -12.30 6.00 -9.48
N GLY A 464 -13.51 6.29 -9.97
CA GLY A 464 -14.17 5.39 -10.91
C GLY A 464 -13.38 5.34 -12.21
N LEU A 465 -13.06 4.12 -12.66
CA LEU A 465 -12.41 3.90 -13.93
C LEU A 465 -13.48 3.47 -14.94
N GLU A 466 -13.59 4.16 -16.07
CA GLU A 466 -14.62 3.87 -17.07
C GLU A 466 -14.25 2.62 -17.88
N ILE A 467 -15.13 1.62 -17.89
CA ILE A 467 -14.92 0.40 -18.68
C ILE A 467 -14.99 0.74 -20.16
N PRO A 468 -14.00 0.37 -20.99
CA PRO A 468 -14.01 0.59 -22.43
C PRO A 468 -15.30 0.09 -23.10
N SER A 469 -15.78 0.83 -24.10
CA SER A 469 -17.06 0.57 -24.76
C SER A 469 -17.14 -0.85 -25.39
N GLU A 470 -16.01 -1.39 -25.83
CA GLU A 470 -15.93 -2.73 -26.42
C GLU A 470 -16.13 -3.81 -25.37
N LEU A 471 -15.51 -3.64 -24.18
CA LEU A 471 -15.68 -4.56 -23.06
C LEU A 471 -17.10 -4.49 -22.44
N ARG A 472 -17.78 -3.36 -22.58
CA ARG A 472 -19.20 -3.24 -22.15
C ARG A 472 -20.18 -4.00 -23.02
N LYS A 473 -19.80 -4.35 -24.25
CA LYS A 473 -20.66 -5.07 -25.22
C LYS A 473 -20.47 -6.58 -25.16
N SER A 474 -19.39 -7.05 -24.54
CA SER A 474 -19.06 -8.47 -24.35
C SER A 474 -19.81 -9.05 -23.14
#